data_737ba25103c441dcc2be7b4324b30a7f
#
_entry.id   737ba25103c441dcc2be7b4324b30a7f
#
_cell.length_a   1.000
_cell.length_b   1.000
_cell.length_c   1.000
_cell.angle_alpha   90.00
_cell.angle_beta   90.00
_cell.angle_gamma   90.00
#
_symmetry.space_group_name_H-M   'P 1'
#
loop_
_entity.id
_entity.type
_entity.pdbx_description
1 polymer ?
#
loop_
_entity_poly.entity_id
_entity_poly.type
_entity_poly.pdbx_seq_one_letter_code
_entity_poly.pdbx_strand_id
1 'polypeptide(L)'
;LTYLNHRRHPPASSALLMEAHKIIVKFFVEDASRIRGEQFVAIFHSWIQQQAIPEHLLIDVVDYQHLSGGPGTVLVAHEANFSMDREEGRLGLMYVRKQPANGDFGDRLRQGFRACLQGCARLEADTQLRFKTNDCVVRLNDRLLAPNNPETYAAVEPHLRTVVDKLYPNSD
;
A
#
# COMPACT_ATOMS: atom_id res chain seq x y z
N LEU A 1 -22.46 -34.65 19.24
CA LEU A 1 -21.54 -34.62 18.07
C LEU A 1 -21.88 -33.38 17.25
N THR A 2 -21.12 -32.31 17.45
CA THR A 2 -21.29 -31.05 16.72
C THR A 2 -20.24 -31.04 15.62
N TYR A 3 -20.63 -31.24 14.39
CA TYR A 3 -19.76 -31.07 13.21
C TYR A 3 -19.56 -29.57 12.96
N LEU A 4 -18.42 -29.02 13.37
CA LEU A 4 -17.91 -27.74 12.88
C LEU A 4 -17.44 -27.92 11.44
N ASN A 5 -18.26 -27.47 10.52
CA ASN A 5 -17.99 -27.47 9.08
C ASN A 5 -16.94 -26.37 8.80
N HIS A 6 -15.66 -26.71 8.92
CA HIS A 6 -14.57 -25.89 8.41
C HIS A 6 -14.69 -25.89 6.89
N ARG A 7 -15.32 -24.88 6.33
CA ARG A 7 -15.24 -24.61 4.89
C ARG A 7 -13.76 -24.41 4.56
N ARG A 8 -13.11 -25.44 4.08
CA ARG A 8 -11.80 -25.34 3.43
C ARG A 8 -12.01 -24.47 2.19
N HIS A 9 -11.49 -23.24 2.22
CA HIS A 9 -11.39 -22.47 1.00
C HIS A 9 -10.47 -23.24 0.04
N PRO A 10 -10.85 -23.39 -1.24
CA PRO A 10 -9.97 -24.04 -2.20
C PRO A 10 -8.63 -23.28 -2.24
N PRO A 11 -7.51 -23.98 -2.44
CA PRO A 11 -6.21 -23.33 -2.58
C PRO A 11 -6.31 -22.33 -3.74
N ALA A 12 -5.80 -21.12 -3.52
CA ALA A 12 -5.65 -20.16 -4.60
C ALA A 12 -4.74 -20.81 -5.65
N SER A 13 -5.29 -21.17 -6.80
CA SER A 13 -4.44 -21.59 -7.90
C SER A 13 -3.59 -20.38 -8.31
N SER A 14 -2.36 -20.61 -8.77
CA SER A 14 -1.52 -19.57 -9.37
C SER A 14 -2.30 -18.69 -10.36
N ALA A 15 -3.24 -19.27 -11.09
CA ALA A 15 -4.14 -18.57 -12.01
C ALA A 15 -5.06 -17.54 -11.30
N LEU A 16 -5.61 -17.86 -10.12
CA LEU A 16 -6.48 -16.93 -9.37
C LEU A 16 -5.69 -15.75 -8.81
N LEU A 17 -4.45 -15.98 -8.36
CA LEU A 17 -3.57 -14.90 -7.90
C LEU A 17 -3.27 -13.89 -9.04
N MET A 18 -3.19 -14.37 -10.28
CA MET A 18 -2.99 -13.52 -11.45
C MET A 18 -4.13 -12.50 -11.67
N GLU A 19 -5.28 -12.70 -11.06
CA GLU A 19 -6.42 -11.77 -11.11
C GLU A 19 -6.49 -10.84 -9.89
N ALA A 20 -5.62 -10.99 -8.89
CA ALA A 20 -5.62 -10.12 -7.70
C ALA A 20 -5.12 -8.70 -8.06
N HIS A 21 -5.96 -7.70 -7.82
CA HIS A 21 -5.67 -6.29 -8.14
C HIS A 21 -5.56 -5.40 -6.91
N LYS A 22 -6.16 -5.78 -5.78
CA LYS A 22 -6.21 -4.95 -4.56
C LYS A 22 -4.93 -5.08 -3.76
N ILE A 23 -3.87 -4.46 -4.27
CA ILE A 23 -2.54 -4.44 -3.66
C ILE A 23 -2.43 -3.22 -2.75
N ILE A 24 -1.94 -3.44 -1.54
CA ILE A 24 -1.62 -2.42 -0.55
C ILE A 24 -0.12 -2.48 -0.27
N VAL A 25 0.53 -1.32 -0.26
CA VAL A 25 1.95 -1.16 0.13
C VAL A 25 2.03 -0.02 1.13
N LYS A 26 2.72 -0.22 2.26
CA LYS A 26 2.94 0.82 3.27
C LYS A 26 4.41 0.89 3.65
N PHE A 27 4.97 2.09 3.65
CA PHE A 27 6.26 2.40 4.22
C PHE A 27 6.11 3.25 5.48
N PHE A 28 6.92 2.98 6.49
CA PHE A 28 6.82 3.61 7.80
C PHE A 28 7.73 4.83 7.91
N VAL A 29 7.28 5.83 8.64
CA VAL A 29 8.08 7.00 9.01
C VAL A 29 9.12 6.59 10.07
N GLU A 30 10.35 7.11 9.97
CA GLU A 30 11.41 6.84 10.94
C GLU A 30 11.10 7.40 12.33
N ASP A 31 10.75 8.68 12.40
CA ASP A 31 10.38 9.39 13.62
C ASP A 31 9.08 10.20 13.42
N ALA A 32 8.03 9.78 14.10
CA ALA A 32 6.72 10.43 14.07
C ALA A 32 6.50 11.41 15.24
N SER A 33 7.48 11.63 16.12
CA SER A 33 7.32 12.39 17.38
C SER A 33 6.96 13.87 17.16
N ARG A 34 7.39 14.46 16.05
CA ARG A 34 7.20 15.88 15.71
C ARG A 34 6.14 16.10 14.62
N ILE A 35 5.45 15.05 14.22
CA ILE A 35 4.53 15.11 13.08
C ILE A 35 3.11 15.42 13.55
N ARG A 36 2.57 16.50 13.01
CA ARG A 36 1.15 16.85 13.15
C ARG A 36 0.40 16.38 11.92
N GLY A 37 -0.65 15.58 12.14
CA GLY A 37 -1.44 15.03 11.03
C GLY A 37 -2.08 16.11 10.14
N GLU A 38 -2.51 17.23 10.73
CA GLU A 38 -3.15 18.36 10.04
C GLU A 38 -2.35 18.91 8.84
N GLN A 39 -1.02 18.81 8.88
CA GLN A 39 -0.17 19.29 7.78
C GLN A 39 -0.40 18.54 6.47
N PHE A 40 -0.81 17.25 6.54
CA PHE A 40 -0.98 16.43 5.34
C PHE A 40 -2.15 16.88 4.48
N VAL A 41 -3.17 17.51 5.06
CA VAL A 41 -4.30 18.07 4.30
C VAL A 41 -3.80 19.12 3.30
N ALA A 42 -3.02 20.09 3.76
CA ALA A 42 -2.48 21.15 2.90
C ALA A 42 -1.50 20.59 1.85
N ILE A 43 -0.64 19.65 2.24
CA ILE A 43 0.31 19.00 1.34
C ILE A 43 -0.43 18.25 0.23
N PHE A 44 -1.40 17.42 0.56
CA PHE A 44 -2.15 16.65 -0.43
C PHE A 44 -3.00 17.53 -1.34
N HIS A 45 -3.55 18.65 -0.85
CA HIS A 45 -4.20 19.63 -1.73
C HIS A 45 -3.21 20.23 -2.74
N SER A 46 -1.97 20.54 -2.32
CA SER A 46 -0.96 21.02 -3.25
C SER A 46 -0.59 19.96 -4.31
N TRP A 47 -0.58 18.68 -3.92
CA TRP A 47 -0.33 17.59 -4.85
C TRP A 47 -1.44 17.44 -5.90
N ILE A 48 -2.70 17.66 -5.52
CA ILE A 48 -3.80 17.68 -6.49
C ILE A 48 -3.60 18.80 -7.50
N GLN A 49 -3.29 20.03 -7.04
CA GLN A 49 -3.07 21.17 -7.93
C GLN A 49 -1.91 20.95 -8.91
N GLN A 50 -0.88 20.23 -8.48
CA GLN A 50 0.31 19.95 -9.27
C GLN A 50 0.24 18.63 -10.04
N GLN A 51 -0.80 17.80 -9.79
CA GLN A 51 -0.85 16.41 -10.25
C GLN A 51 0.47 15.67 -9.96
N ALA A 52 0.90 15.75 -8.70
CA ALA A 52 2.26 15.47 -8.25
C ALA A 52 2.68 13.99 -8.33
N ILE A 53 1.75 13.06 -8.40
CA ILE A 53 2.02 11.61 -8.49
C ILE A 53 1.78 11.15 -9.93
N PRO A 54 2.83 10.73 -10.67
CA PRO A 54 2.68 10.23 -12.03
C PRO A 54 1.70 9.05 -12.11
N GLU A 55 1.03 8.91 -13.24
CA GLU A 55 0.11 7.81 -13.54
C GLU A 55 -1.11 7.72 -12.60
N HIS A 56 -1.38 8.78 -11.81
CA HIS A 56 -2.54 8.87 -10.92
C HIS A 56 -3.29 10.19 -11.13
N LEU A 57 -4.58 10.10 -11.38
CA LEU A 57 -5.46 11.27 -11.39
C LEU A 57 -5.86 11.60 -9.95
N LEU A 58 -5.21 12.61 -9.37
CA LEU A 58 -5.47 13.06 -8.00
C LEU A 58 -6.76 13.89 -7.98
N ILE A 59 -7.68 13.59 -7.04
CA ILE A 59 -9.06 14.09 -7.07
C ILE A 59 -9.40 14.89 -5.82
N ASP A 60 -9.17 14.34 -4.62
CA ASP A 60 -9.69 14.91 -3.38
C ASP A 60 -8.82 14.54 -2.16
N VAL A 61 -9.01 15.28 -1.07
CA VAL A 61 -8.39 14.99 0.23
C VAL A 61 -9.48 14.83 1.28
N VAL A 62 -9.43 13.73 2.03
CA VAL A 62 -10.35 13.45 3.14
C VAL A 62 -9.58 13.29 4.44
N ASP A 63 -10.00 14.02 5.48
CA ASP A 63 -9.38 13.94 6.80
C ASP A 63 -10.22 13.09 7.76
N TYR A 64 -9.66 11.94 8.13
CA TYR A 64 -10.23 11.00 9.11
C TYR A 64 -9.45 10.97 10.44
N GLN A 65 -8.62 11.97 10.72
CA GLN A 65 -7.79 11.99 11.94
C GLN A 65 -8.61 11.98 13.23
N HIS A 66 -9.86 12.47 13.17
CA HIS A 66 -10.80 12.46 14.30
C HIS A 66 -11.32 11.04 14.63
N LEU A 67 -11.11 10.06 13.77
CA LEU A 67 -11.51 8.67 14.00
C LEU A 67 -10.36 7.87 14.61
N SER A 68 -10.56 7.32 15.79
CA SER A 68 -9.61 6.38 16.39
C SER A 68 -9.51 5.13 15.51
N GLY A 69 -8.30 4.77 15.07
CA GLY A 69 -8.07 3.67 14.13
C GLY A 69 -8.52 3.93 12.69
N GLY A 70 -8.84 5.18 12.35
CA GLY A 70 -9.16 5.58 10.99
C GLY A 70 -7.93 5.67 10.09
N PRO A 71 -8.14 5.84 8.77
CA PRO A 71 -7.06 5.85 7.76
C PRO A 71 -6.23 7.15 7.79
N GLY A 72 -6.43 8.03 8.78
CA GLY A 72 -5.72 9.31 8.88
C GLY A 72 -6.12 10.29 7.78
N THR A 73 -5.16 10.98 7.15
CA THR A 73 -5.43 11.86 6.02
C THR A 73 -5.28 11.08 4.71
N VAL A 74 -6.32 11.06 3.90
CA VAL A 74 -6.39 10.29 2.65
C VAL A 74 -6.39 11.21 1.44
N LEU A 75 -5.43 11.03 0.56
CA LEU A 75 -5.45 11.57 -0.79
C LEU A 75 -6.15 10.56 -1.70
N VAL A 76 -7.26 10.96 -2.26
CA VAL A 76 -8.07 10.16 -3.18
C VAL A 76 -7.59 10.40 -4.61
N ALA A 77 -7.18 9.33 -5.29
CA ALA A 77 -6.96 9.34 -6.73
C ALA A 77 -7.93 8.37 -7.44
N HIS A 78 -8.05 8.46 -8.73
CA HIS A 78 -8.89 7.55 -9.51
C HIS A 78 -8.40 6.10 -9.37
N GLU A 79 -7.11 5.86 -9.55
CA GLU A 79 -6.49 4.53 -9.60
C GLU A 79 -6.28 3.93 -8.22
N ALA A 80 -6.03 4.77 -7.20
CA ALA A 80 -5.63 4.36 -5.86
C ALA A 80 -5.94 5.42 -4.81
N ASN A 81 -5.75 5.09 -3.53
CA ASN A 81 -5.66 6.07 -2.45
C ASN A 81 -4.25 6.05 -1.85
N PHE A 82 -3.81 7.21 -1.37
CA PHE A 82 -2.64 7.37 -0.52
C PHE A 82 -3.10 7.87 0.85
N SER A 83 -2.68 7.24 1.93
CA SER A 83 -3.08 7.67 3.27
C SER A 83 -1.90 7.74 4.23
N MET A 84 -1.85 8.81 5.01
CA MET A 84 -0.96 8.91 6.16
C MET A 84 -1.68 8.36 7.38
N ASP A 85 -1.50 7.08 7.66
CA ASP A 85 -2.22 6.39 8.71
C ASP A 85 -1.30 5.82 9.81
N ARG A 86 -1.91 5.37 10.90
CA ARG A 86 -1.25 4.76 12.06
C ARG A 86 -1.64 3.30 12.27
N GLU A 87 -2.16 2.64 11.27
CA GLU A 87 -2.39 1.21 11.33
C GLU A 87 -1.08 0.48 11.72
N GLU A 88 -1.13 -0.63 12.39
CA GLU A 88 -0.01 -1.32 13.07
C GLU A 88 0.68 -0.46 14.18
N GLY A 89 0.02 0.58 14.69
CA GLY A 89 0.57 1.46 15.74
C GLY A 89 1.72 2.36 15.26
N ARG A 90 2.01 2.39 13.96
CA ARG A 90 3.11 3.16 13.36
C ARG A 90 2.61 4.04 12.22
N LEU A 91 3.02 5.32 12.24
CA LEU A 91 2.73 6.24 11.15
C LEU A 91 3.46 5.81 9.87
N GLY A 92 2.77 5.85 8.75
CA GLY A 92 3.35 5.56 7.45
C GLY A 92 2.49 6.05 6.30
N LEU A 93 3.08 6.09 5.11
CA LEU A 93 2.34 6.30 3.87
C LEU A 93 1.88 4.95 3.35
N MET A 94 0.57 4.78 3.24
CA MET A 94 -0.07 3.59 2.69
C MET A 94 -0.67 3.90 1.32
N TYR A 95 -0.27 3.13 0.34
CA TYR A 95 -0.86 3.08 -1.00
C TYR A 95 -1.87 1.95 -1.08
N VAL A 96 -3.08 2.22 -1.56
CA VAL A 96 -4.16 1.25 -1.70
C VAL A 96 -4.70 1.28 -3.12
N ARG A 97 -4.34 0.29 -3.94
CA ARG A 97 -4.84 0.17 -5.32
C ARG A 97 -6.33 -0.13 -5.33
N LYS A 98 -7.10 0.62 -6.12
CA LYS A 98 -8.55 0.46 -6.31
C LYS A 98 -8.90 -0.13 -7.67
N GLN A 99 -8.32 0.43 -8.73
CA GLN A 99 -8.62 0.03 -10.09
C GLN A 99 -7.68 -1.09 -10.57
N PRO A 100 -8.14 -1.96 -11.45
CA PRO A 100 -7.27 -2.92 -12.13
C PRO A 100 -6.05 -2.22 -12.74
N ALA A 101 -4.92 -2.89 -12.73
CA ALA A 101 -3.69 -2.43 -13.35
C ALA A 101 -3.24 -3.43 -14.42
N ASN A 102 -2.58 -2.93 -15.45
CA ASN A 102 -2.07 -3.75 -16.56
C ASN A 102 -0.86 -4.58 -16.13
N GLY A 103 -0.62 -5.65 -16.88
CA GLY A 103 0.51 -6.54 -16.68
C GLY A 103 0.21 -7.75 -15.81
N ASP A 104 1.21 -8.57 -15.58
CA ASP A 104 1.11 -9.72 -14.68
C ASP A 104 1.09 -9.30 -13.20
N PHE A 105 0.95 -10.26 -12.29
CA PHE A 105 0.92 -9.97 -10.85
C PHE A 105 2.21 -9.26 -10.37
N GLY A 106 3.37 -9.67 -10.88
CA GLY A 106 4.66 -9.04 -10.56
C GLY A 106 4.74 -7.60 -11.06
N ASP A 107 4.17 -7.31 -12.26
CA ASP A 107 4.09 -5.95 -12.81
C ASP A 107 3.22 -5.06 -11.93
N ARG A 108 2.04 -5.55 -11.53
CA ARG A 108 1.13 -4.82 -10.64
C ARG A 108 1.74 -4.55 -9.26
N LEU A 109 2.45 -5.53 -8.73
CA LEU A 109 3.18 -5.38 -7.48
C LEU A 109 4.26 -4.29 -7.59
N ARG A 110 5.07 -4.31 -8.66
CA ARG A 110 6.07 -3.27 -8.93
C ARG A 110 5.45 -1.88 -9.08
N GLN A 111 4.30 -1.77 -9.74
CA GLN A 111 3.57 -0.50 -9.86
C GLN A 111 3.13 0.02 -8.48
N GLY A 112 2.61 -0.84 -7.61
CA GLY A 112 2.23 -0.48 -6.24
C GLY A 112 3.41 0.03 -5.40
N PHE A 113 4.54 -0.68 -5.45
CA PHE A 113 5.78 -0.24 -4.78
C PHE A 113 6.27 1.09 -5.32
N ARG A 114 6.35 1.24 -6.65
CA ARG A 114 6.78 2.49 -7.30
C ARG A 114 5.91 3.67 -6.86
N ALA A 115 4.59 3.53 -6.93
CA ALA A 115 3.67 4.60 -6.56
C ALA A 115 3.82 4.99 -5.08
N CYS A 116 3.92 4.00 -4.17
CA CYS A 116 4.13 4.27 -2.75
C CYS A 116 5.46 5.00 -2.50
N LEU A 117 6.56 4.53 -3.10
CA LEU A 117 7.88 5.14 -2.96
C LEU A 117 7.94 6.55 -3.56
N GLN A 118 7.27 6.81 -4.68
CA GLN A 118 7.14 8.16 -5.25
C GLN A 118 6.41 9.10 -4.27
N GLY A 119 5.33 8.62 -3.63
CA GLY A 119 4.65 9.37 -2.58
C GLY A 119 5.54 9.64 -1.37
N CYS A 120 6.31 8.64 -0.90
CA CYS A 120 7.29 8.81 0.18
C CYS A 120 8.34 9.87 -0.17
N ALA A 121 8.98 9.75 -1.33
CA ALA A 121 9.99 10.68 -1.80
C ALA A 121 9.44 12.12 -1.93
N ARG A 122 8.20 12.26 -2.40
CA ARG A 122 7.55 13.56 -2.47
C ARG A 122 7.27 14.15 -1.09
N LEU A 123 6.79 13.34 -0.13
CA LEU A 123 6.61 13.79 1.26
C LEU A 123 7.93 14.20 1.90
N GLU A 124 9.03 13.48 1.64
CA GLU A 124 10.36 13.85 2.13
C GLU A 124 10.86 15.17 1.55
N ALA A 125 10.51 15.44 0.28
CA ALA A 125 10.86 16.71 -0.36
C ALA A 125 10.03 17.90 0.17
N ASP A 126 8.75 17.66 0.47
CA ASP A 126 7.82 18.70 0.92
C ASP A 126 7.85 18.91 2.44
N THR A 127 8.53 18.02 3.19
CA THR A 127 8.57 18.02 4.67
C THR A 127 9.96 17.63 5.19
N GLN A 128 10.07 17.52 6.51
CA GLN A 128 11.26 16.97 7.17
C GLN A 128 11.10 15.46 7.49
N LEU A 129 10.07 14.83 6.97
CA LEU A 129 9.86 13.38 7.12
C LEU A 129 11.01 12.59 6.52
N ARG A 130 11.23 11.40 7.08
CA ARG A 130 12.06 10.35 6.49
C ARG A 130 11.35 9.03 6.63
N PHE A 131 11.38 8.24 5.58
CA PHE A 131 10.77 6.92 5.57
C PHE A 131 11.83 5.82 5.74
N LYS A 132 11.46 4.78 6.49
CA LYS A 132 12.27 3.56 6.58
C LYS A 132 12.21 2.84 5.25
N THR A 133 13.35 2.65 4.62
CA THR A 133 13.42 1.93 3.34
C THR A 133 13.55 0.42 3.51
N ASN A 134 13.87 -0.06 4.71
CA ASN A 134 14.11 -1.47 5.03
C ASN A 134 12.92 -2.15 5.75
N ASP A 135 11.79 -1.48 5.88
CA ASP A 135 10.62 -2.01 6.59
C ASP A 135 9.34 -1.53 5.91
N CYS A 136 8.58 -2.47 5.36
CA CYS A 136 7.32 -2.18 4.70
C CYS A 136 6.28 -3.28 4.96
N VAL A 137 5.03 -2.95 4.75
CA VAL A 137 3.93 -3.91 4.74
C VAL A 137 3.38 -4.04 3.33
N VAL A 138 3.17 -5.28 2.90
CA VAL A 138 2.45 -5.60 1.67
C VAL A 138 1.24 -6.45 2.03
N ARG A 139 0.07 -6.08 1.50
CA ARG A 139 -1.17 -6.85 1.69
C ARG A 139 -1.89 -7.02 0.37
N LEU A 140 -2.49 -8.18 0.19
CA LEU A 140 -3.47 -8.45 -0.84
C LEU A 140 -4.86 -8.39 -0.21
N ASN A 141 -5.61 -7.33 -0.48
CA ASN A 141 -6.95 -7.16 0.07
C ASN A 141 -8.02 -7.72 -0.86
N ASP A 142 -7.80 -8.92 -1.34
CA ASP A 142 -8.69 -9.67 -2.22
C ASP A 142 -8.85 -11.11 -1.72
N ARG A 143 -9.65 -11.27 -0.66
CA ARG A 143 -9.80 -12.55 0.05
C ARG A 143 -10.39 -13.67 -0.82
N LEU A 144 -11.09 -13.33 -1.90
CA LEU A 144 -11.65 -14.30 -2.81
C LEU A 144 -10.57 -14.92 -3.71
N LEU A 145 -9.68 -14.07 -4.24
CA LEU A 145 -8.63 -14.46 -5.17
C LEU A 145 -7.32 -14.82 -4.45
N ALA A 146 -7.07 -14.18 -3.31
CA ALA A 146 -5.89 -14.39 -2.47
C ALA A 146 -6.30 -14.60 -1.00
N PRO A 147 -6.88 -15.76 -0.64
CA PRO A 147 -7.21 -16.08 0.73
C PRO A 147 -5.94 -16.12 1.59
N ASN A 148 -6.06 -15.72 2.87
CA ASN A 148 -4.94 -15.71 3.80
C ASN A 148 -4.61 -17.14 4.26
N ASN A 149 -3.77 -17.83 3.49
CA ASN A 149 -3.32 -19.19 3.75
C ASN A 149 -1.87 -19.39 3.25
N PRO A 150 -1.18 -20.47 3.66
CA PRO A 150 0.19 -20.76 3.25
C PRO A 150 0.37 -20.90 1.74
N GLU A 151 -0.63 -21.43 1.04
CA GLU A 151 -0.58 -21.64 -0.41
C GLU A 151 -0.54 -20.31 -1.16
N THR A 152 -1.36 -19.34 -0.75
CA THR A 152 -1.32 -17.97 -1.29
C THR A 152 0.03 -17.32 -1.01
N TYR A 153 0.55 -17.45 0.21
CA TYR A 153 1.87 -16.91 0.55
C TYR A 153 2.97 -17.50 -0.34
N ALA A 154 3.01 -18.80 -0.49
CA ALA A 154 4.00 -19.49 -1.34
C ALA A 154 3.92 -19.05 -2.82
N ALA A 155 2.71 -18.74 -3.31
CA ALA A 155 2.52 -18.24 -4.67
C ALA A 155 2.96 -16.77 -4.83
N VAL A 156 2.81 -15.95 -3.80
CA VAL A 156 3.17 -14.51 -3.80
C VAL A 156 4.66 -14.29 -3.56
N GLU A 157 5.27 -15.08 -2.70
CA GLU A 157 6.66 -14.91 -2.24
C GLU A 157 7.69 -14.71 -3.37
N PRO A 158 7.70 -15.50 -4.47
CA PRO A 158 8.67 -15.31 -5.56
C PRO A 158 8.56 -13.94 -6.23
N HIS A 159 7.34 -13.43 -6.36
CA HIS A 159 7.09 -12.09 -6.94
C HIS A 159 7.58 -10.98 -5.99
N LEU A 160 7.33 -11.13 -4.67
CA LEU A 160 7.85 -10.20 -3.66
C LEU A 160 9.37 -10.18 -3.66
N ARG A 161 10.03 -11.34 -3.66
CA ARG A 161 11.51 -11.44 -3.75
C ARG A 161 12.03 -10.70 -4.98
N THR A 162 11.45 -10.93 -6.15
CA THR A 162 11.85 -10.26 -7.38
C THR A 162 11.74 -8.73 -7.28
N VAL A 163 10.74 -8.20 -6.58
CA VAL A 163 10.60 -6.75 -6.36
C VAL A 163 11.64 -6.26 -5.35
N VAL A 164 11.80 -6.96 -4.23
CA VAL A 164 12.77 -6.62 -3.17
C VAL A 164 14.20 -6.62 -3.71
N ASP A 165 14.61 -7.66 -4.44
CA ASP A 165 15.94 -7.78 -5.03
C ASP A 165 16.25 -6.64 -6.01
N LYS A 166 15.24 -6.11 -6.72
CA LYS A 166 15.40 -4.94 -7.60
C LYS A 166 15.49 -3.62 -6.86
N LEU A 167 14.79 -3.51 -5.71
CA LEU A 167 14.84 -2.29 -4.88
C LEU A 167 16.11 -2.24 -4.03
N TYR A 168 16.62 -3.40 -3.64
CA TYR A 168 17.76 -3.54 -2.72
C TYR A 168 18.79 -4.54 -3.29
N PRO A 169 19.47 -4.21 -4.39
CA PRO A 169 20.30 -5.15 -5.14
C PRO A 169 21.53 -5.68 -4.38
N ASN A 170 21.83 -5.17 -3.19
CA ASN A 170 22.97 -5.55 -2.36
C ASN A 170 22.58 -5.89 -0.91
N SER A 171 21.31 -6.22 -0.66
CA SER A 171 20.87 -6.67 0.67
C SER A 171 21.02 -8.18 0.77
N ASP A 172 21.88 -8.64 1.67
CA ASP A 172 22.00 -10.04 2.10
C ASP A 172 20.82 -10.46 2.99
#